data_09830e901db898eb4d3074d6c0dee258
#
_entry.id   09830e901db898eb4d3074d6c0dee258
#
_cell.length_a   1.000
_cell.length_b   1.000
_cell.length_c   1.000
_cell.angle_alpha   90.00
_cell.angle_beta   90.00
_cell.angle_gamma   90.00
#
_symmetry.space_group_name_H-M   'P 1'
#
loop_
_entity.id
_entity.type
_entity.pdbx_description
1 polymer ?
#
loop_
_entity_poly.entity_id
_entity_poly.type
_entity_poly.pdbx_seq_one_letter_code
_entity_poly.pdbx_strand_id
1 'polypeptide(L)'
;MSKLPRGGNHGTYDRRQLLRTAGLAAAGLTLSGPALAACQVGAGARSSTRSRSLKIGFVSPRTGPAAAFGESDAYVLELARTALGSGLTVGGNTYQVEILDRDGQSDPQHSAQVANDLINSDQVDLMLATSTAETVNPVSDACEAAGVPCISTVVPWESWYFGRGGKPEQKKAFTYTYHFCFGVAEFHNAYTHLWPQVSTNRRVGVLWPNDSTGNAIRQTLGPLLTKSGYTVIDPGAYTDGTNDYSSQIARFKAARCDIFSTFPIPSDFATFWRQAIQQGYHPKIAQTAKTGVFPSQVESLGAIGVGLAGAAYWTPAFPYTSSLTKVSSKRLGDGYQEATGKQWNQQLGPSLALFDAAAAALTAVSDPQDRQAVAQAISRLDVETPVGRLRWGNGPNANVVATPILGGQWRASAAGSKFPLDFVLCENSSDPMVPVATRLQPLR
;
A
#
# COMPACT_ATOMS: atom_id res chain seq x y z
N MET A 1 3.97 -10.81 64.99
CA MET A 1 5.14 -10.13 65.61
C MET A 1 6.11 -9.88 64.43
N SER A 2 6.47 -8.72 64.01
CA SER A 2 6.74 -7.41 64.57
C SER A 2 6.64 -6.35 63.47
N LYS A 3 5.82 -5.35 63.71
CA LYS A 3 5.93 -3.90 63.55
C LYS A 3 6.63 -3.28 62.32
N LEU A 4 5.81 -2.50 61.61
CA LEU A 4 6.14 -1.31 60.79
C LEU A 4 6.87 -0.21 61.58
N PRO A 5 7.46 0.78 60.89
CA PRO A 5 6.92 2.13 61.08
C PRO A 5 6.62 2.91 59.79
N ARG A 6 5.66 3.83 59.99
CA ARG A 6 5.17 4.88 59.11
C ARG A 6 6.01 6.16 59.21
N GLY A 7 5.87 6.99 58.20
CA GLY A 7 6.11 8.43 58.18
C GLY A 7 6.80 8.84 56.86
N GLY A 8 6.32 9.66 55.98
CA GLY A 8 5.49 10.85 56.01
C GLY A 8 6.26 11.99 55.37
N ASN A 9 5.88 12.50 54.22
CA ASN A 9 5.56 13.92 54.07
C ASN A 9 5.21 14.27 52.61
N HIS A 10 4.02 14.81 52.44
CA HIS A 10 3.54 15.46 51.23
C HIS A 10 4.10 16.89 51.17
N GLY A 11 4.67 17.29 50.05
CA GLY A 11 4.99 18.67 49.73
C GLY A 11 4.21 19.08 48.48
N THR A 12 3.05 19.73 48.68
CA THR A 12 2.29 20.42 47.69
C THR A 12 2.99 21.72 47.31
N TYR A 13 3.35 21.87 46.02
CA TYR A 13 3.81 23.16 45.51
C TYR A 13 2.61 23.96 44.95
N ASP A 14 2.39 25.11 45.57
CA ASP A 14 1.34 26.09 45.27
C ASP A 14 1.73 26.96 44.08
N ARG A 15 0.77 27.09 43.12
CA ARG A 15 0.90 27.79 41.84
C ARG A 15 0.89 29.33 41.93
N ARG A 16 1.06 29.93 43.12
CA ARG A 16 0.85 31.38 43.31
C ARG A 16 2.09 32.22 43.59
N GLN A 17 3.32 31.71 43.41
CA GLN A 17 4.53 32.49 43.78
C GLN A 17 5.44 32.90 42.61
N LEU A 18 4.98 32.94 41.36
CA LEU A 18 5.82 33.32 40.21
C LEU A 18 5.33 34.55 39.46
N LEU A 19 4.72 35.51 40.17
CA LEU A 19 4.30 36.80 39.60
C LEU A 19 4.62 37.94 40.56
N ARG A 20 5.88 38.21 40.87
CA ARG A 20 6.30 39.47 41.47
C ARG A 20 7.82 39.63 41.34
N THR A 21 8.26 40.13 40.18
CA THR A 21 9.48 41.02 40.09
C THR A 21 9.62 41.44 38.64
N ALA A 22 8.94 42.50 38.27
CA ALA A 22 9.26 43.35 37.13
C ALA A 22 8.76 44.74 37.49
N GLY A 23 9.66 45.59 37.86
CA GLY A 23 9.36 46.99 38.15
C GLY A 23 10.59 47.88 38.13
N LEU A 24 10.64 48.79 37.16
CA LEU A 24 11.24 50.09 37.22
C LEU A 24 12.77 50.29 37.15
N ALA A 25 13.20 50.82 36.01
CA ALA A 25 13.99 52.09 36.01
C ALA A 25 13.91 52.73 34.64
N ALA A 26 13.22 53.87 34.61
CA ALA A 26 13.22 54.83 33.51
C ALA A 26 14.09 56.02 33.89
N ALA A 27 14.51 56.75 32.87
CA ALA A 27 14.90 58.13 32.86
C ALA A 27 16.38 58.49 32.62
N GLY A 28 16.59 59.24 31.55
CA GLY A 28 17.43 60.40 31.58
C GLY A 28 18.25 60.69 30.32
N LEU A 29 17.73 61.57 29.45
CA LEU A 29 18.29 62.84 28.93
C LEU A 29 19.38 62.79 27.85
N THR A 30 19.04 63.09 26.62
CA THR A 30 19.12 64.35 25.80
C THR A 30 20.51 64.84 25.35
N LEU A 31 20.56 65.19 24.08
CA LEU A 31 21.07 66.32 23.34
C LEU A 31 22.18 66.08 22.33
N SER A 32 21.84 66.50 21.13
CA SER A 32 22.48 67.36 20.09
C SER A 32 23.46 66.77 19.09
N GLY A 33 22.97 66.64 17.86
CA GLY A 33 23.30 67.44 16.71
C GLY A 33 24.39 66.96 15.74
N PRO A 34 24.45 67.44 14.53
CA PRO A 34 24.36 66.59 13.32
C PRO A 34 25.70 66.52 12.57
N ALA A 35 25.89 65.43 11.80
CA ALA A 35 26.80 65.38 10.67
C ALA A 35 26.38 64.40 9.61
N LEU A 36 26.06 64.88 8.47
CA LEU A 36 25.89 64.24 7.20
C LEU A 36 27.15 63.44 6.81
N ALA A 37 26.96 62.14 6.53
CA ALA A 37 27.81 61.48 5.56
C ALA A 37 26.97 60.41 4.87
N ALA A 38 26.54 60.64 3.65
CA ALA A 38 25.95 59.73 2.74
C ALA A 38 27.02 58.66 2.35
N CYS A 39 26.80 57.43 2.73
CA CYS A 39 27.37 56.30 2.04
C CYS A 39 26.20 55.40 1.65
N GLN A 40 25.75 55.55 0.42
CA GLN A 40 24.97 54.51 -0.26
C GLN A 40 25.85 53.26 -0.40
N VAL A 41 25.75 52.36 0.55
CA VAL A 41 26.16 50.97 0.35
C VAL A 41 24.89 50.24 -0.07
N GLY A 42 24.88 49.81 -1.32
CA GLY A 42 23.78 49.03 -1.88
C GLY A 42 23.39 47.89 -0.94
N ALA A 43 22.21 48.02 -0.38
CA ALA A 43 21.53 46.92 0.24
C ALA A 43 21.15 45.94 -0.90
N GLY A 44 22.08 45.07 -1.26
CA GLY A 44 21.74 43.83 -1.92
C GLY A 44 20.74 43.15 -1.00
N ALA A 45 19.48 43.17 -1.38
CA ALA A 45 18.46 42.35 -0.80
C ALA A 45 18.96 40.92 -0.94
N ARG A 46 19.62 40.40 0.09
CA ARG A 46 19.72 38.98 0.30
C ARG A 46 18.28 38.55 0.55
N SER A 47 17.57 38.17 -0.54
CA SER A 47 16.39 37.34 -0.40
C SER A 47 16.87 36.14 0.38
N SER A 48 16.57 36.11 1.65
CA SER A 48 16.62 34.86 2.39
C SER A 48 15.65 33.91 1.63
N THR A 49 16.18 33.09 0.74
CA THR A 49 15.48 31.96 0.19
C THR A 49 15.16 31.10 1.40
N ARG A 50 13.99 31.35 1.98
CA ARG A 50 13.39 30.45 2.96
C ARG A 50 13.40 29.10 2.27
N SER A 51 14.20 28.14 2.77
CA SER A 51 14.23 26.80 2.24
C SER A 51 12.80 26.29 2.25
N ARG A 52 12.19 26.21 1.06
CA ARG A 52 10.84 25.69 0.90
C ARG A 52 10.94 24.17 1.07
N SER A 53 10.26 23.63 2.06
CA SER A 53 10.20 22.19 2.30
C SER A 53 8.80 21.66 1.97
N LEU A 54 8.77 20.47 1.40
CA LEU A 54 7.57 19.67 1.20
C LEU A 54 7.67 18.43 2.07
N LYS A 55 6.59 18.09 2.74
CA LYS A 55 6.52 16.90 3.57
C LYS A 55 5.55 15.89 2.97
N ILE A 56 6.04 14.68 2.70
CA ILE A 56 5.24 13.55 2.22
C ILE A 56 5.12 12.57 3.36
N GLY A 57 3.88 12.30 3.82
CA GLY A 57 3.60 11.23 4.75
C GLY A 57 3.52 9.88 4.01
N PHE A 58 4.03 8.81 4.61
CA PHE A 58 3.89 7.46 4.10
C PHE A 58 3.46 6.52 5.22
N VAL A 59 2.32 5.83 5.05
CA VAL A 59 1.78 4.90 6.04
C VAL A 59 1.62 3.51 5.42
N SER A 60 2.16 2.49 6.08
CA SER A 60 2.08 1.09 5.68
C SER A 60 2.06 0.17 6.90
N PRO A 61 1.58 -1.09 6.78
CA PRO A 61 1.57 -2.06 7.88
C PRO A 61 2.92 -2.79 7.97
N ARG A 62 3.90 -2.24 8.68
CA ARG A 62 5.24 -2.84 8.82
C ARG A 62 5.32 -3.88 9.94
N THR A 63 4.37 -3.84 10.87
CA THR A 63 4.22 -4.81 11.95
C THR A 63 2.79 -5.35 12.01
N GLY A 64 2.55 -6.38 12.82
CA GLY A 64 1.25 -7.04 12.96
C GLY A 64 0.95 -8.09 11.87
N PRO A 65 -0.30 -8.56 11.75
CA PRO A 65 -0.67 -9.68 10.87
C PRO A 65 -0.41 -9.44 9.37
N ALA A 66 -0.41 -8.20 8.92
CA ALA A 66 -0.15 -7.82 7.54
C ALA A 66 1.30 -7.33 7.29
N ALA A 67 2.24 -7.58 8.21
CA ALA A 67 3.63 -7.08 8.14
C ALA A 67 4.37 -7.48 6.84
N ALA A 68 4.01 -8.61 6.22
CA ALA A 68 4.57 -9.02 4.95
C ALA A 68 4.39 -7.97 3.84
N PHE A 69 3.32 -7.17 3.90
CA PHE A 69 3.06 -6.09 2.95
C PHE A 69 4.02 -4.90 3.10
N GLY A 70 4.61 -4.69 4.26
CA GLY A 70 5.62 -3.65 4.51
C GLY A 70 7.07 -4.12 4.32
N GLU A 71 7.31 -5.39 3.94
CA GLU A 71 8.66 -5.97 3.89
C GLU A 71 9.63 -5.23 2.96
N SER A 72 9.14 -4.68 1.85
CA SER A 72 9.97 -3.97 0.87
C SER A 72 10.03 -2.46 1.06
N ASP A 73 9.29 -1.90 2.04
CA ASP A 73 9.13 -0.45 2.18
C ASP A 73 10.44 0.28 2.46
N ALA A 74 11.31 -0.28 3.30
CA ALA A 74 12.60 0.35 3.61
C ALA A 74 13.44 0.58 2.35
N TYR A 75 13.46 -0.39 1.43
CA TYR A 75 14.17 -0.28 0.17
C TYR A 75 13.53 0.76 -0.77
N VAL A 76 12.21 0.76 -0.89
CA VAL A 76 11.48 1.72 -1.73
C VAL A 76 11.63 3.15 -1.18
N LEU A 77 11.56 3.33 0.13
CA LEU A 77 11.77 4.61 0.79
C LEU A 77 13.17 5.16 0.54
N GLU A 78 14.20 4.31 0.57
CA GLU A 78 15.58 4.71 0.26
C GLU A 78 15.73 5.16 -1.21
N LEU A 79 15.14 4.42 -2.16
CA LEU A 79 15.11 4.83 -3.56
C LEU A 79 14.41 6.18 -3.75
N ALA A 80 13.25 6.37 -3.10
CA ALA A 80 12.48 7.60 -3.19
C ALA A 80 13.24 8.78 -2.55
N ARG A 81 13.82 8.60 -1.36
CA ARG A 81 14.65 9.62 -0.70
C ARG A 81 15.87 10.00 -1.54
N THR A 82 16.51 9.04 -2.15
CA THR A 82 17.65 9.27 -3.06
C THR A 82 17.22 10.09 -4.27
N ALA A 83 16.12 9.71 -4.92
CA ALA A 83 15.62 10.41 -6.11
C ALA A 83 15.12 11.83 -5.81
N LEU A 84 14.58 12.05 -4.61
CA LEU A 84 14.07 13.34 -4.15
C LEU A 84 15.12 14.16 -3.39
N GLY A 85 16.33 13.64 -3.18
CA GLY A 85 17.38 14.29 -2.37
C GLY A 85 17.87 15.63 -2.90
N SER A 86 17.76 15.87 -4.21
CA SER A 86 18.01 17.18 -4.82
C SER A 86 16.83 18.16 -4.73
N GLY A 87 15.69 17.70 -4.17
CA GLY A 87 14.44 18.43 -4.11
C GLY A 87 13.61 18.32 -5.39
N LEU A 88 12.40 18.89 -5.35
CA LEU A 88 11.50 19.01 -6.50
C LEU A 88 11.50 20.47 -6.99
N THR A 89 11.69 20.65 -8.30
CA THR A 89 11.59 21.99 -8.92
C THR A 89 10.17 22.23 -9.40
N VAL A 90 9.51 23.24 -8.84
CA VAL A 90 8.13 23.62 -9.15
C VAL A 90 8.09 25.14 -9.40
N GLY A 91 7.60 25.56 -10.57
CA GLY A 91 7.51 26.98 -10.91
C GLY A 91 8.82 27.75 -10.81
N GLY A 92 9.96 27.10 -11.08
CA GLY A 92 11.32 27.67 -10.97
C GLY A 92 11.88 27.71 -9.54
N ASN A 93 11.16 27.20 -8.54
CA ASN A 93 11.62 27.09 -7.16
C ASN A 93 11.95 25.64 -6.82
N THR A 94 13.04 25.42 -6.10
CA THR A 94 13.38 24.08 -5.58
C THR A 94 12.86 23.93 -4.16
N TYR A 95 12.09 22.86 -3.93
CA TYR A 95 11.56 22.46 -2.62
C TYR A 95 12.33 21.25 -2.13
N GLN A 96 12.88 21.34 -0.92
CA GLN A 96 13.44 20.16 -0.26
C GLN A 96 12.30 19.21 0.13
N VAL A 97 12.46 17.91 -0.10
CA VAL A 97 11.42 16.93 0.18
C VAL A 97 11.81 16.08 1.38
N GLU A 98 10.94 16.04 2.38
CA GLU A 98 11.06 15.17 3.55
C GLU A 98 9.98 14.06 3.47
N ILE A 99 10.38 12.80 3.61
CA ILE A 99 9.46 11.66 3.66
C ILE A 99 9.37 11.19 5.11
N LEU A 100 8.17 11.33 5.69
CA LEU A 100 7.82 10.94 7.05
C LEU A 100 7.05 9.63 7.01
N ASP A 101 7.73 8.52 7.30
CA ASP A 101 7.11 7.18 7.27
C ASP A 101 6.65 6.73 8.66
N ARG A 102 5.48 6.08 8.72
CA ARG A 102 4.86 5.56 9.94
C ARG A 102 4.35 4.14 9.72
N ASP A 103 4.41 3.35 10.79
CA ASP A 103 3.85 2.01 10.83
C ASP A 103 2.39 2.06 11.28
N GLY A 104 1.48 1.55 10.45
CA GLY A 104 0.06 1.39 10.78
C GLY A 104 -0.23 0.19 11.68
N GLN A 105 0.77 -0.67 11.98
CA GLN A 105 0.71 -1.86 12.83
C GLN A 105 -0.39 -2.86 12.44
N SER A 106 -0.86 -2.83 11.20
CA SER A 106 -2.02 -3.63 10.73
C SER A 106 -3.31 -3.38 11.54
N ASP A 107 -3.40 -2.23 12.21
CA ASP A 107 -4.52 -1.84 13.06
C ASP A 107 -5.21 -0.58 12.52
N PRO A 108 -6.55 -0.60 12.29
CA PRO A 108 -7.25 0.55 11.71
C PRO A 108 -7.25 1.80 12.60
N GLN A 109 -7.33 1.62 13.93
CA GLN A 109 -7.37 2.75 14.86
C GLN A 109 -5.99 3.39 14.95
N HIS A 110 -4.95 2.57 15.03
CA HIS A 110 -3.56 3.06 15.01
C HIS A 110 -3.22 3.73 13.68
N SER A 111 -3.66 3.16 12.55
CA SER A 111 -3.48 3.78 11.22
C SER A 111 -4.14 5.15 11.13
N ALA A 112 -5.36 5.31 11.67
CA ALA A 112 -6.02 6.62 11.77
C ALA A 112 -5.25 7.59 12.67
N GLN A 113 -4.73 7.11 13.80
CA GLN A 113 -3.97 7.93 14.74
C GLN A 113 -2.69 8.46 14.10
N VAL A 114 -1.85 7.60 13.50
CA VAL A 114 -0.59 8.05 12.87
C VAL A 114 -0.84 8.96 11.67
N ALA A 115 -1.94 8.77 10.94
CA ALA A 115 -2.36 9.70 9.88
C ALA A 115 -2.70 11.08 10.45
N ASN A 116 -3.45 11.15 11.54
CA ASN A 116 -3.78 12.40 12.22
C ASN A 116 -2.53 13.09 12.78
N ASP A 117 -1.55 12.36 13.30
CA ASP A 117 -0.28 12.91 13.77
C ASP A 117 0.52 13.51 12.61
N LEU A 118 0.61 12.82 11.47
CA LEU A 118 1.25 13.34 10.24
C LEU A 118 0.55 14.61 9.72
N ILE A 119 -0.78 14.65 9.78
CA ILE A 119 -1.60 15.79 9.31
C ILE A 119 -1.47 16.99 10.25
N ASN A 120 -1.65 16.80 11.55
CA ASN A 120 -1.84 17.88 12.51
C ASN A 120 -0.55 18.33 13.17
N SER A 121 0.37 17.39 13.47
CA SER A 121 1.64 17.68 14.15
C SER A 121 2.76 17.89 13.16
N ASP A 122 2.91 16.97 12.21
CA ASP A 122 3.99 17.04 11.19
C ASP A 122 3.62 17.95 10.02
N GLN A 123 2.32 18.22 9.80
CA GLN A 123 1.78 19.10 8.75
C GLN A 123 2.23 18.67 7.34
N VAL A 124 1.98 17.42 6.98
CA VAL A 124 2.30 16.91 5.65
C VAL A 124 1.49 17.60 4.56
N ASP A 125 2.13 17.79 3.40
CA ASP A 125 1.53 18.41 2.21
C ASP A 125 0.77 17.37 1.37
N LEU A 126 1.25 16.13 1.38
CA LEU A 126 0.67 14.99 0.65
C LEU A 126 0.87 13.72 1.46
N MET A 127 -0.15 12.84 1.46
CA MET A 127 -0.11 11.55 2.12
C MET A 127 -0.05 10.42 1.10
N LEU A 128 0.74 9.40 1.40
CA LEU A 128 0.78 8.13 0.68
C LEU A 128 0.41 7.01 1.65
N ALA A 129 -0.43 6.06 1.19
CA ALA A 129 -0.82 4.92 2.00
C ALA A 129 -0.81 3.63 1.18
N THR A 130 -0.30 2.55 1.75
CA THR A 130 -0.30 1.26 1.07
C THR A 130 -0.67 0.13 1.99
N SER A 131 -1.26 -0.83 1.37
CA SER A 131 -1.51 -2.20 1.80
C SER A 131 -2.49 -2.38 2.94
N THR A 132 -3.46 -3.15 2.57
CA THR A 132 -4.70 -3.58 3.20
C THR A 132 -5.71 -2.46 3.49
N ALA A 133 -6.99 -2.82 3.47
CA ALA A 133 -8.07 -1.87 3.71
C ALA A 133 -8.02 -1.30 5.15
N GLU A 134 -7.53 -2.10 6.08
CA GLU A 134 -7.38 -1.77 7.50
C GLU A 134 -6.37 -0.63 7.74
N THR A 135 -5.38 -0.49 6.86
CA THR A 135 -4.42 0.64 6.90
C THR A 135 -4.88 1.79 6.00
N VAL A 136 -5.20 1.47 4.74
CA VAL A 136 -5.41 2.47 3.69
C VAL A 136 -6.69 3.27 3.88
N ASN A 137 -7.80 2.62 4.29
CA ASN A 137 -9.08 3.31 4.42
C ASN A 137 -9.06 4.35 5.55
N PRO A 138 -8.62 4.02 6.80
CA PRO A 138 -8.54 5.01 7.87
C PRO A 138 -7.62 6.19 7.56
N VAL A 139 -6.47 5.93 6.91
CA VAL A 139 -5.56 7.00 6.47
C VAL A 139 -6.22 7.90 5.43
N SER A 140 -6.88 7.31 4.43
CA SER A 140 -7.58 8.06 3.40
C SER A 140 -8.75 8.88 3.98
N ASP A 141 -9.48 8.33 4.97
CA ASP A 141 -10.59 9.04 5.62
C ASP A 141 -10.10 10.23 6.45
N ALA A 142 -9.00 10.08 7.19
CA ALA A 142 -8.37 11.17 7.91
C ALA A 142 -7.91 12.29 6.95
N CYS A 143 -7.32 11.93 5.81
CA CYS A 143 -6.89 12.89 4.79
C CYS A 143 -8.08 13.61 4.14
N GLU A 144 -9.15 12.88 3.78
CA GLU A 144 -10.35 13.49 3.19
C GLU A 144 -10.98 14.49 4.14
N ALA A 145 -11.13 14.12 5.43
CA ALA A 145 -11.70 14.99 6.46
C ALA A 145 -10.86 16.26 6.70
N ALA A 146 -9.53 16.15 6.61
CA ALA A 146 -8.60 17.25 6.86
C ALA A 146 -8.25 18.07 5.60
N GLY A 147 -8.76 17.69 4.42
CA GLY A 147 -8.43 18.34 3.16
C GLY A 147 -6.96 18.16 2.76
N VAL A 148 -6.35 17.02 3.07
CA VAL A 148 -4.97 16.67 2.69
C VAL A 148 -5.00 15.75 1.48
N PRO A 149 -4.31 16.08 0.37
CA PRO A 149 -4.21 15.17 -0.76
C PRO A 149 -3.63 13.81 -0.34
N CYS A 150 -4.25 12.73 -0.81
CA CYS A 150 -3.78 11.38 -0.50
C CYS A 150 -3.84 10.51 -1.74
N ILE A 151 -2.77 9.76 -1.99
CA ILE A 151 -2.72 8.71 -3.00
C ILE A 151 -2.48 7.39 -2.30
N SER A 152 -3.26 6.37 -2.64
CA SER A 152 -3.17 5.07 -1.99
C SER A 152 -3.21 3.90 -2.99
N THR A 153 -2.78 2.71 -2.54
CA THR A 153 -2.70 1.52 -3.39
C THR A 153 -2.81 0.22 -2.58
N VAL A 154 -2.83 -0.91 -3.30
CA VAL A 154 -2.81 -2.30 -2.78
C VAL A 154 -3.99 -2.62 -1.85
N VAL A 155 -5.14 -2.13 -2.25
CA VAL A 155 -6.46 -2.56 -1.78
C VAL A 155 -7.33 -2.70 -3.01
N PRO A 156 -8.09 -3.78 -3.24
CA PRO A 156 -9.05 -3.81 -4.33
C PRO A 156 -9.89 -2.54 -4.31
N TRP A 157 -9.98 -1.85 -5.45
CA TRP A 157 -10.54 -0.50 -5.49
C TRP A 157 -11.98 -0.44 -4.97
N GLU A 158 -12.75 -1.53 -5.11
CA GLU A 158 -14.11 -1.63 -4.55
C GLU A 158 -14.10 -1.59 -3.02
N SER A 159 -13.13 -2.28 -2.38
CA SER A 159 -12.98 -2.28 -0.93
C SER A 159 -12.55 -0.91 -0.40
N TRP A 160 -11.76 -0.17 -1.19
CA TRP A 160 -11.39 1.21 -0.86
C TRP A 160 -12.56 2.17 -1.08
N TYR A 161 -13.20 2.12 -2.25
CA TYR A 161 -14.22 3.09 -2.64
C TYR A 161 -15.53 2.90 -1.89
N PHE A 162 -16.09 1.67 -1.93
CA PHE A 162 -17.36 1.37 -1.26
C PHE A 162 -17.18 1.20 0.24
N GLY A 163 -16.07 0.65 0.70
CA GLY A 163 -15.73 0.53 2.12
C GLY A 163 -15.65 1.87 2.85
N ARG A 164 -15.43 2.96 2.11
CA ARG A 164 -15.41 4.35 2.59
C ARG A 164 -16.70 5.13 2.29
N GLY A 165 -17.77 4.44 1.89
CA GLY A 165 -19.09 5.03 1.64
C GLY A 165 -19.33 5.58 0.24
N GLY A 166 -18.42 5.38 -0.70
CA GLY A 166 -18.65 5.63 -2.12
C GLY A 166 -19.80 4.75 -2.64
N LYS A 167 -20.58 5.24 -3.61
CA LYS A 167 -21.71 4.50 -4.18
C LYS A 167 -21.47 4.24 -5.66
N PRO A 168 -22.00 3.14 -6.22
CA PRO A 168 -21.81 2.79 -7.63
C PRO A 168 -22.24 3.88 -8.62
N GLU A 169 -23.29 4.63 -8.29
CA GLU A 169 -23.82 5.72 -9.11
C GLU A 169 -23.03 7.02 -9.03
N GLN A 170 -22.12 7.16 -8.05
CA GLN A 170 -21.29 8.36 -7.88
C GLN A 170 -20.06 8.30 -8.81
N LYS A 171 -19.94 9.25 -9.70
CA LYS A 171 -18.74 9.40 -10.55
C LYS A 171 -17.51 9.85 -9.74
N LYS A 172 -17.72 10.59 -8.66
CA LYS A 172 -16.70 11.08 -7.75
C LYS A 172 -17.28 11.17 -6.33
N ALA A 173 -16.71 10.41 -5.38
CA ALA A 173 -17.14 10.42 -3.98
C ALA A 173 -16.24 11.31 -3.10
N PHE A 174 -14.95 11.44 -3.46
CA PHE A 174 -13.93 12.08 -2.64
C PHE A 174 -13.29 13.27 -3.36
N THR A 175 -12.89 14.27 -2.61
CA THR A 175 -12.26 15.49 -3.14
C THR A 175 -10.75 15.41 -3.11
N TYR A 176 -10.19 14.91 -2.01
CA TYR A 176 -8.76 14.93 -1.74
C TYR A 176 -8.09 13.56 -1.88
N THR A 177 -8.85 12.46 -1.90
CA THR A 177 -8.26 11.13 -1.86
C THR A 177 -8.46 10.38 -3.18
N TYR A 178 -7.39 9.73 -3.62
CA TYR A 178 -7.28 9.02 -4.88
C TYR A 178 -6.61 7.66 -4.66
N HIS A 179 -6.95 6.72 -5.53
CA HIS A 179 -6.50 5.35 -5.39
C HIS A 179 -6.12 4.77 -6.75
N PHE A 180 -5.09 3.96 -6.79
CA PHE A 180 -4.81 3.09 -7.94
C PHE A 180 -4.60 1.67 -7.47
N CYS A 181 -5.39 0.77 -7.98
CA CYS A 181 -5.26 -0.66 -7.69
C CYS A 181 -6.18 -1.45 -8.61
N PHE A 182 -5.90 -2.73 -8.70
CA PHE A 182 -6.81 -3.70 -9.30
C PHE A 182 -8.14 -3.77 -8.53
N GLY A 183 -9.14 -4.36 -9.18
CA GLY A 183 -10.42 -4.66 -8.57
C GLY A 183 -10.89 -6.06 -8.87
N VAL A 184 -12.15 -6.30 -8.61
CA VAL A 184 -12.77 -7.61 -8.79
C VAL A 184 -12.86 -8.01 -10.27
N ALA A 185 -13.07 -7.05 -11.15
CA ALA A 185 -13.11 -7.31 -12.60
C ALA A 185 -11.75 -7.83 -13.10
N GLU A 186 -10.64 -7.29 -12.60
CA GLU A 186 -9.30 -7.70 -12.96
C GLU A 186 -8.98 -9.11 -12.42
N PHE A 187 -9.38 -9.44 -11.18
CA PHE A 187 -9.30 -10.81 -10.66
C PHE A 187 -10.12 -11.79 -11.51
N HIS A 188 -11.36 -11.44 -11.79
CA HIS A 188 -12.25 -12.27 -12.60
C HIS A 188 -11.63 -12.52 -13.99
N ASN A 189 -11.13 -11.47 -14.64
CA ASN A 189 -10.48 -11.60 -15.94
C ASN A 189 -9.28 -12.54 -15.89
N ALA A 190 -8.35 -12.32 -14.98
CA ALA A 190 -7.16 -13.17 -14.82
C ALA A 190 -7.53 -14.63 -14.54
N TYR A 191 -8.48 -14.88 -13.64
CA TYR A 191 -8.88 -16.24 -13.27
C TYR A 191 -9.57 -16.98 -14.41
N THR A 192 -10.45 -16.30 -15.15
CA THR A 192 -11.19 -16.91 -16.27
C THR A 192 -10.32 -17.17 -17.51
N HIS A 193 -9.14 -16.56 -17.61
CA HIS A 193 -8.14 -16.86 -18.63
C HIS A 193 -7.05 -17.83 -18.15
N LEU A 194 -6.73 -17.84 -16.85
CA LEU A 194 -5.73 -18.73 -16.29
C LEU A 194 -6.25 -20.16 -16.07
N TRP A 195 -7.39 -20.31 -15.38
CA TRP A 195 -7.88 -21.64 -14.96
C TRP A 195 -8.24 -22.58 -16.12
N PRO A 196 -8.76 -22.14 -17.28
CA PRO A 196 -9.01 -23.02 -18.42
C PRO A 196 -7.77 -23.67 -19.02
N GLN A 197 -6.56 -23.24 -18.62
CA GLN A 197 -5.32 -23.90 -19.04
C GLN A 197 -5.17 -25.30 -18.42
N VAL A 198 -5.92 -25.60 -17.36
CA VAL A 198 -5.99 -26.91 -16.70
C VAL A 198 -7.40 -27.49 -16.83
N SER A 199 -7.51 -28.74 -17.23
CA SER A 199 -8.81 -29.42 -17.30
C SER A 199 -9.40 -29.67 -15.90
N THR A 200 -10.51 -29.00 -15.58
CA THR A 200 -11.19 -29.06 -14.28
C THR A 200 -12.69 -29.30 -14.44
N ASN A 201 -13.36 -29.68 -13.35
CA ASN A 201 -14.83 -29.76 -13.31
C ASN A 201 -15.53 -28.41 -13.08
N ARG A 202 -14.78 -27.30 -13.09
CA ARG A 202 -15.25 -25.92 -12.83
C ARG A 202 -15.96 -25.71 -11.49
N ARG A 203 -15.71 -26.59 -10.49
CA ARG A 203 -16.20 -26.40 -9.12
C ARG A 203 -15.10 -25.72 -8.31
N VAL A 204 -15.42 -24.54 -7.75
CA VAL A 204 -14.47 -23.67 -7.05
C VAL A 204 -14.85 -23.64 -5.57
N GLY A 205 -14.01 -24.23 -4.72
CA GLY A 205 -14.08 -24.00 -3.27
C GLY A 205 -13.48 -22.65 -2.93
N VAL A 206 -14.22 -21.82 -2.22
CA VAL A 206 -13.73 -20.47 -1.86
C VAL A 206 -13.58 -20.32 -0.36
N LEU A 207 -12.45 -19.72 0.06
CA LEU A 207 -12.17 -19.39 1.46
C LEU A 207 -11.94 -17.89 1.55
N TRP A 208 -13.00 -17.15 1.89
CA TRP A 208 -12.99 -15.70 1.97
C TRP A 208 -13.21 -15.23 3.41
N PRO A 209 -12.31 -14.40 3.97
CA PRO A 209 -12.39 -13.96 5.36
C PRO A 209 -13.58 -13.03 5.59
N ASN A 210 -13.89 -12.78 6.87
CA ASN A 210 -14.84 -11.78 7.33
C ASN A 210 -14.15 -10.44 7.56
N ASP A 211 -13.35 -10.02 6.57
CA ASP A 211 -12.74 -8.69 6.51
C ASP A 211 -13.39 -7.84 5.39
N SER A 212 -13.00 -6.58 5.29
CA SER A 212 -13.51 -5.66 4.26
C SER A 212 -13.31 -6.21 2.84
N THR A 213 -12.15 -6.79 2.57
CA THR A 213 -11.82 -7.38 1.26
C THR A 213 -12.63 -8.65 0.99
N GLY A 214 -12.65 -9.59 1.93
CA GLY A 214 -13.37 -10.87 1.77
C GLY A 214 -14.86 -10.68 1.58
N ASN A 215 -15.46 -9.73 2.28
CA ASN A 215 -16.88 -9.40 2.14
C ASN A 215 -17.18 -8.77 0.78
N ALA A 216 -16.34 -7.84 0.29
CA ALA A 216 -16.49 -7.25 -1.04
C ALA A 216 -16.31 -8.31 -2.15
N ILE A 217 -15.32 -9.19 -2.05
CA ILE A 217 -15.06 -10.29 -2.99
C ILE A 217 -16.24 -11.27 -3.03
N ARG A 218 -16.80 -11.63 -1.88
CA ARG A 218 -17.97 -12.53 -1.81
C ARG A 218 -19.18 -11.97 -2.54
N GLN A 219 -19.43 -10.68 -2.37
CA GLN A 219 -20.58 -10.01 -3.00
C GLN A 219 -20.41 -9.81 -4.50
N THR A 220 -19.19 -9.78 -5.01
CA THR A 220 -18.90 -9.38 -6.40
C THR A 220 -18.28 -10.49 -7.22
N LEU A 221 -17.16 -11.11 -6.82
CA LEU A 221 -16.45 -12.13 -7.59
C LEU A 221 -17.23 -13.44 -7.68
N GLY A 222 -17.90 -13.85 -6.61
CA GLY A 222 -18.70 -15.07 -6.59
C GLY A 222 -19.76 -15.10 -7.69
N PRO A 223 -20.64 -14.09 -7.80
CA PRO A 223 -21.59 -13.94 -8.89
C PRO A 223 -20.95 -13.89 -10.28
N LEU A 224 -19.82 -13.19 -10.46
CA LEU A 224 -19.11 -13.12 -11.74
C LEU A 224 -18.56 -14.49 -12.17
N LEU A 225 -17.95 -15.25 -11.25
CA LEU A 225 -17.49 -16.63 -11.52
C LEU A 225 -18.66 -17.54 -11.90
N THR A 226 -19.80 -17.41 -11.22
CA THR A 226 -21.01 -18.18 -11.52
C THR A 226 -21.53 -17.85 -12.94
N LYS A 227 -21.56 -16.56 -13.30
CA LYS A 227 -21.94 -16.13 -14.64
C LYS A 227 -20.99 -16.65 -15.72
N SER A 228 -19.72 -16.89 -15.39
CA SER A 228 -18.70 -17.46 -16.27
C SER A 228 -18.72 -19.01 -16.31
N GLY A 229 -19.73 -19.64 -15.72
CA GLY A 229 -19.95 -21.08 -15.77
C GLY A 229 -19.17 -21.90 -14.73
N TYR A 230 -18.72 -21.25 -13.64
CA TYR A 230 -18.15 -21.94 -12.49
C TYR A 230 -19.22 -22.21 -11.41
N THR A 231 -19.11 -23.33 -10.72
CA THR A 231 -19.93 -23.59 -9.53
C THR A 231 -19.14 -23.19 -8.30
N VAL A 232 -19.53 -22.11 -7.65
CA VAL A 232 -18.88 -21.59 -6.44
C VAL A 232 -19.42 -22.30 -5.20
N ILE A 233 -18.54 -22.87 -4.41
CA ILE A 233 -18.82 -23.52 -3.12
C ILE A 233 -18.28 -22.63 -2.03
N ASP A 234 -19.14 -21.84 -1.42
CA ASP A 234 -18.80 -20.93 -0.31
C ASP A 234 -19.31 -21.52 1.01
N PRO A 235 -18.44 -21.91 1.95
CA PRO A 235 -18.84 -22.38 3.27
C PRO A 235 -19.26 -21.25 4.22
N GLY A 236 -19.16 -20.00 3.81
CA GLY A 236 -19.37 -18.80 4.61
C GLY A 236 -18.07 -18.12 5.02
N ALA A 237 -18.21 -16.90 5.58
CA ALA A 237 -17.09 -16.14 6.09
C ALA A 237 -16.45 -16.82 7.32
N TYR A 238 -15.13 -16.74 7.42
CA TYR A 238 -14.39 -17.15 8.61
C TYR A 238 -13.71 -15.91 9.24
N THR A 239 -13.42 -15.99 10.54
CA THR A 239 -12.71 -14.93 11.26
C THR A 239 -11.20 -15.11 11.12
N ASP A 240 -10.46 -14.03 10.87
CA ASP A 240 -9.00 -14.08 10.83
C ASP A 240 -8.44 -14.65 12.15
N GLY A 241 -7.39 -15.46 12.04
CA GLY A 241 -6.83 -16.21 13.17
C GLY A 241 -7.55 -17.53 13.49
N THR A 242 -8.46 -17.99 12.64
CA THR A 242 -9.07 -19.33 12.77
C THR A 242 -8.00 -20.40 12.73
N ASN A 243 -8.05 -21.35 13.69
CA ASN A 243 -7.08 -22.43 13.81
C ASN A 243 -7.58 -23.79 13.31
N ASP A 244 -8.87 -23.94 13.03
CA ASP A 244 -9.48 -25.18 12.52
C ASP A 244 -10.38 -24.90 11.33
N TYR A 245 -9.99 -25.45 10.18
CA TYR A 245 -10.71 -25.32 8.91
C TYR A 245 -11.34 -26.65 8.45
N SER A 246 -11.48 -27.63 9.34
CA SER A 246 -11.94 -28.99 8.99
C SER A 246 -13.32 -28.99 8.33
N SER A 247 -14.23 -28.12 8.76
CA SER A 247 -15.58 -28.02 8.18
C SER A 247 -15.56 -27.49 6.74
N GLN A 248 -14.75 -26.48 6.46
CA GLN A 248 -14.58 -25.92 5.12
C GLN A 248 -13.93 -26.94 4.19
N ILE A 249 -12.86 -27.60 4.64
CA ILE A 249 -12.16 -28.66 3.91
C ILE A 249 -13.11 -29.83 3.59
N ALA A 250 -13.89 -30.31 4.56
CA ALA A 250 -14.86 -31.37 4.34
C ALA A 250 -15.89 -31.01 3.26
N ARG A 251 -16.36 -29.76 3.27
CA ARG A 251 -17.30 -29.25 2.27
C ARG A 251 -16.69 -29.18 0.86
N PHE A 252 -15.44 -28.76 0.73
CA PHE A 252 -14.73 -28.73 -0.57
C PHE A 252 -14.50 -30.14 -1.11
N LYS A 253 -14.14 -31.10 -0.26
CA LYS A 253 -14.00 -32.53 -0.62
C LYS A 253 -15.32 -33.12 -1.07
N ALA A 254 -16.39 -32.97 -0.28
CA ALA A 254 -17.72 -33.48 -0.60
C ALA A 254 -18.24 -32.89 -1.94
N ALA A 255 -17.94 -31.60 -2.20
CA ALA A 255 -18.29 -30.96 -3.45
C ALA A 255 -17.33 -31.28 -4.60
N ARG A 256 -16.24 -32.04 -4.37
CA ARG A 256 -15.18 -32.34 -5.34
C ARG A 256 -14.67 -31.09 -6.07
N CYS A 257 -14.27 -30.06 -5.31
CA CYS A 257 -13.76 -28.83 -5.90
C CYS A 257 -12.38 -29.06 -6.51
N ASP A 258 -12.29 -29.05 -7.86
CA ASP A 258 -11.02 -29.11 -8.59
C ASP A 258 -10.24 -27.79 -8.51
N ILE A 259 -10.90 -26.70 -8.19
CA ILE A 259 -10.30 -25.38 -8.04
C ILE A 259 -10.54 -24.91 -6.60
N PHE A 260 -9.51 -24.36 -5.99
CA PHE A 260 -9.57 -23.63 -4.73
C PHE A 260 -9.15 -22.17 -4.96
N SER A 261 -9.90 -21.21 -4.43
CA SER A 261 -9.60 -19.77 -4.56
C SER A 261 -9.75 -19.09 -3.21
N THR A 262 -8.82 -18.18 -2.89
CA THR A 262 -8.69 -17.69 -1.53
C THR A 262 -8.09 -16.28 -1.44
N PHE A 263 -8.48 -15.55 -0.36
CA PHE A 263 -7.99 -14.20 -0.03
C PHE A 263 -7.54 -14.05 1.44
N PRO A 264 -7.19 -15.08 2.19
CA PRO A 264 -6.73 -14.96 3.57
C PRO A 264 -5.37 -14.26 3.69
N ILE A 265 -5.11 -13.76 4.88
CA ILE A 265 -3.76 -13.34 5.28
C ILE A 265 -2.80 -14.55 5.28
N PRO A 266 -1.47 -14.34 5.18
CA PRO A 266 -0.52 -15.45 5.04
C PRO A 266 -0.58 -16.51 6.13
N SER A 267 -0.75 -16.15 7.40
CA SER A 267 -0.86 -17.08 8.53
C SER A 267 -2.04 -18.03 8.41
N ASP A 268 -3.19 -17.49 8.05
CA ASP A 268 -4.44 -18.23 7.93
C ASP A 268 -4.41 -19.17 6.73
N PHE A 269 -3.86 -18.72 5.60
CA PHE A 269 -3.64 -19.59 4.46
C PHE A 269 -2.71 -20.75 4.81
N ALA A 270 -1.61 -20.49 5.49
CA ALA A 270 -0.65 -21.54 5.87
C ALA A 270 -1.30 -22.60 6.77
N THR A 271 -2.12 -22.16 7.72
CA THR A 271 -2.89 -23.06 8.61
C THR A 271 -3.89 -23.89 7.81
N PHE A 272 -4.72 -23.23 7.01
CA PHE A 272 -5.70 -23.91 6.15
C PHE A 272 -5.03 -24.90 5.20
N TRP A 273 -3.98 -24.47 4.49
CA TRP A 273 -3.37 -25.26 3.42
C TRP A 273 -2.70 -26.55 3.97
N ARG A 274 -2.01 -26.46 5.12
CA ARG A 274 -1.46 -27.64 5.80
C ARG A 274 -2.57 -28.62 6.20
N GLN A 275 -3.67 -28.14 6.79
CA GLN A 275 -4.82 -28.96 7.15
C GLN A 275 -5.50 -29.57 5.91
N ALA A 276 -5.63 -28.81 4.83
CA ALA A 276 -6.23 -29.26 3.58
C ALA A 276 -5.46 -30.46 3.00
N ILE A 277 -4.15 -30.35 2.88
CA ILE A 277 -3.28 -31.42 2.39
C ILE A 277 -3.32 -32.63 3.35
N GLN A 278 -3.20 -32.41 4.66
CA GLN A 278 -3.26 -33.47 5.67
C GLN A 278 -4.58 -34.22 5.64
N GLN A 279 -5.69 -33.56 5.40
CA GLN A 279 -7.01 -34.14 5.29
C GLN A 279 -7.33 -34.68 3.89
N GLY A 280 -6.35 -34.69 2.96
CA GLY A 280 -6.50 -35.28 1.62
C GLY A 280 -7.37 -34.42 0.68
N TYR A 281 -7.37 -33.10 0.82
CA TYR A 281 -7.93 -32.20 -0.17
C TYR A 281 -6.83 -31.73 -1.12
N HIS A 282 -6.90 -32.22 -2.36
CA HIS A 282 -5.92 -31.96 -3.41
C HIS A 282 -6.63 -31.38 -4.64
N PRO A 283 -6.91 -30.06 -4.69
CA PRO A 283 -7.46 -29.43 -5.88
C PRO A 283 -6.42 -29.46 -7.01
N LYS A 284 -6.88 -29.42 -8.27
CA LYS A 284 -5.99 -29.30 -9.44
C LYS A 284 -5.37 -27.90 -9.55
N ILE A 285 -6.09 -26.89 -9.04
CA ILE A 285 -5.65 -25.50 -8.99
C ILE A 285 -5.89 -24.97 -7.57
N ALA A 286 -4.85 -24.41 -6.94
CA ALA A 286 -4.99 -23.61 -5.73
C ALA A 286 -4.57 -22.17 -6.05
N GLN A 287 -5.56 -21.29 -6.21
CA GLN A 287 -5.38 -19.89 -6.55
C GLN A 287 -5.28 -19.06 -5.28
N THR A 288 -4.13 -18.48 -5.06
CA THR A 288 -3.88 -17.58 -3.92
C THR A 288 -3.91 -16.11 -4.36
N ALA A 289 -4.25 -15.22 -3.44
CA ALA A 289 -4.13 -13.78 -3.63
C ALA A 289 -3.14 -13.19 -2.62
N LYS A 290 -3.58 -12.78 -1.42
CA LYS A 290 -2.72 -12.10 -0.43
C LYS A 290 -1.42 -12.88 -0.10
N THR A 291 -1.48 -14.19 0.07
CA THR A 291 -0.30 -15.00 0.43
C THR A 291 0.65 -15.20 -0.73
N GLY A 292 0.11 -15.46 -1.92
CA GLY A 292 0.89 -15.81 -3.11
C GLY A 292 1.77 -14.67 -3.65
N VAL A 293 1.71 -13.48 -3.05
CA VAL A 293 2.52 -12.32 -3.47
C VAL A 293 3.83 -12.20 -2.69
N PHE A 294 4.03 -13.04 -1.67
CA PHE A 294 5.21 -13.01 -0.80
C PHE A 294 6.01 -14.32 -0.91
N PRO A 295 7.21 -14.29 -1.50
CA PRO A 295 8.07 -15.47 -1.63
C PRO A 295 8.29 -16.19 -0.30
N SER A 296 8.66 -15.46 0.75
CA SER A 296 8.93 -16.02 2.08
C SER A 296 7.75 -16.80 2.66
N GLN A 297 6.51 -16.36 2.39
CA GLN A 297 5.31 -17.03 2.86
C GLN A 297 5.06 -18.34 2.10
N VAL A 298 5.31 -18.35 0.79
CA VAL A 298 5.16 -19.56 -0.03
C VAL A 298 6.29 -20.55 0.27
N GLU A 299 7.52 -20.09 0.43
CA GLU A 299 8.69 -20.90 0.83
C GLU A 299 8.47 -21.59 2.19
N SER A 300 7.83 -20.89 3.15
CA SER A 300 7.53 -21.46 4.47
C SER A 300 6.60 -22.67 4.44
N LEU A 301 5.89 -22.89 3.34
CA LEU A 301 5.06 -24.05 3.10
C LEU A 301 5.86 -25.28 2.65
N GLY A 302 7.13 -25.10 2.25
CA GLY A 302 7.95 -26.18 1.72
C GLY A 302 7.38 -26.78 0.44
N ALA A 303 7.38 -28.11 0.34
CA ALA A 303 6.92 -28.81 -0.85
C ALA A 303 5.47 -28.50 -1.25
N ILE A 304 4.58 -28.24 -0.30
CA ILE A 304 3.17 -27.92 -0.58
C ILE A 304 2.94 -26.49 -1.08
N GLY A 305 3.97 -25.65 -1.08
CA GLY A 305 3.96 -24.33 -1.71
C GLY A 305 4.22 -24.37 -3.21
N VAL A 306 4.82 -25.45 -3.72
CA VAL A 306 5.11 -25.62 -5.14
C VAL A 306 3.84 -25.87 -5.92
N GLY A 307 3.64 -25.12 -7.01
CA GLY A 307 2.46 -25.26 -7.88
C GLY A 307 1.29 -24.34 -7.49
N LEU A 308 1.35 -23.61 -6.37
CA LEU A 308 0.33 -22.63 -6.04
C LEU A 308 0.21 -21.59 -7.15
N ALA A 309 -0.99 -21.36 -7.66
CA ALA A 309 -1.30 -20.28 -8.58
C ALA A 309 -1.46 -18.98 -7.79
N GLY A 310 -1.07 -17.87 -8.39
CA GLY A 310 -1.15 -16.54 -7.79
C GLY A 310 -1.68 -15.49 -8.75
N ALA A 311 -2.29 -14.46 -8.19
CA ALA A 311 -2.54 -13.21 -8.88
C ALA A 311 -1.26 -12.36 -8.87
N ALA A 312 -0.96 -11.71 -9.99
CA ALA A 312 0.21 -10.86 -10.13
C ALA A 312 -0.20 -9.44 -10.51
N TYR A 313 0.01 -8.49 -9.64
CA TYR A 313 -0.18 -7.07 -9.92
C TYR A 313 1.15 -6.33 -10.16
N TRP A 314 2.26 -7.00 -9.97
CA TRP A 314 3.58 -6.58 -10.39
C TRP A 314 4.58 -7.74 -10.33
N THR A 315 5.52 -7.76 -11.27
CA THR A 315 6.71 -8.61 -11.25
C THR A 315 7.87 -7.87 -11.95
N PRO A 316 9.13 -8.31 -11.78
CA PRO A 316 10.27 -7.78 -12.54
C PRO A 316 10.14 -7.94 -14.06
N ALA A 317 9.22 -8.79 -14.55
CA ALA A 317 8.96 -8.97 -15.97
C ALA A 317 8.08 -7.86 -16.58
N PHE A 318 7.52 -6.96 -15.79
CA PHE A 318 6.76 -5.83 -16.30
C PHE A 318 7.69 -4.90 -17.09
N PRO A 319 7.33 -4.49 -18.34
CA PRO A 319 8.20 -3.70 -19.20
C PRO A 319 8.21 -2.21 -18.86
N TYR A 320 7.87 -1.85 -17.62
CA TYR A 320 7.65 -0.48 -17.20
C TYR A 320 8.79 0.06 -16.35
N THR A 321 8.85 1.40 -16.27
CA THR A 321 9.92 2.15 -15.61
C THR A 321 9.33 3.23 -14.70
N SER A 322 9.88 3.41 -13.51
CA SER A 322 9.55 4.54 -12.63
C SER A 322 9.88 5.87 -13.30
N SER A 323 8.93 6.78 -13.34
CA SER A 323 9.14 8.13 -13.88
C SER A 323 10.02 8.99 -12.96
N LEU A 324 10.02 8.74 -11.65
CA LEU A 324 10.83 9.45 -10.66
C LEU A 324 12.28 8.93 -10.64
N THR A 325 12.45 7.64 -10.40
CA THR A 325 13.78 7.04 -10.17
C THR A 325 14.47 6.59 -11.45
N LYS A 326 13.75 6.50 -12.57
CA LYS A 326 14.22 5.92 -13.86
C LYS A 326 14.63 4.45 -13.77
N VAL A 327 14.24 3.76 -12.70
CA VAL A 327 14.51 2.35 -12.49
C VAL A 327 13.43 1.52 -13.19
N SER A 328 13.82 0.56 -14.05
CA SER A 328 12.90 -0.40 -14.67
C SER A 328 12.40 -1.42 -13.64
N SER A 329 11.26 -2.07 -13.90
CA SER A 329 10.74 -3.13 -13.02
C SER A 329 11.74 -4.25 -12.81
N LYS A 330 12.49 -4.65 -13.86
CA LYS A 330 13.55 -5.63 -13.72
C LYS A 330 14.64 -5.16 -12.75
N ARG A 331 15.15 -3.95 -12.92
CA ARG A 331 16.21 -3.42 -12.05
C ARG A 331 15.72 -3.16 -10.62
N LEU A 332 14.44 -2.85 -10.45
CA LEU A 332 13.82 -2.71 -9.12
C LEU A 332 13.84 -4.04 -8.36
N GLY A 333 13.45 -5.15 -9.02
CA GLY A 333 13.50 -6.47 -8.43
C GLY A 333 14.95 -6.94 -8.16
N ASP A 334 15.83 -6.81 -9.14
CA ASP A 334 17.25 -7.20 -9.00
C ASP A 334 17.93 -6.42 -7.87
N GLY A 335 17.73 -5.09 -7.83
CA GLY A 335 18.33 -4.22 -6.83
C GLY A 335 17.83 -4.51 -5.42
N TYR A 336 16.56 -4.84 -5.25
CA TYR A 336 16.04 -5.30 -3.97
C TYR A 336 16.73 -6.58 -3.49
N GLN A 337 16.89 -7.56 -4.40
CA GLN A 337 17.55 -8.83 -4.08
C GLN A 337 19.04 -8.66 -3.78
N GLU A 338 19.72 -7.72 -4.47
CA GLU A 338 21.12 -7.37 -4.23
C GLU A 338 21.29 -6.71 -2.85
N ALA A 339 20.42 -5.73 -2.54
CA ALA A 339 20.53 -4.93 -1.33
C ALA A 339 20.13 -5.69 -0.06
N THR A 340 19.12 -6.57 -0.15
CA THR A 340 18.51 -7.20 1.03
C THR A 340 18.85 -8.68 1.19
N GLY A 341 19.30 -9.35 0.12
CA GLY A 341 19.45 -10.80 0.11
C GLY A 341 18.13 -11.57 -0.04
N LYS A 342 16.98 -10.91 0.02
CA LYS A 342 15.63 -11.50 -0.09
C LYS A 342 15.17 -11.55 -1.54
N GLN A 343 14.28 -12.47 -1.87
CA GLN A 343 13.59 -12.49 -3.16
C GLN A 343 12.63 -11.31 -3.25
N TRP A 344 12.48 -10.73 -4.47
CA TRP A 344 11.54 -9.66 -4.73
C TRP A 344 10.11 -10.08 -4.37
N ASN A 345 9.31 -9.13 -3.91
CA ASN A 345 7.88 -9.31 -3.71
C ASN A 345 7.08 -8.28 -4.52
N GLN A 346 5.79 -8.53 -4.68
CA GLN A 346 4.95 -7.70 -5.56
C GLN A 346 4.71 -6.29 -5.05
N GLN A 347 5.02 -5.98 -3.78
CA GLN A 347 4.82 -4.64 -3.20
C GLN A 347 5.79 -3.59 -3.77
N LEU A 348 6.96 -4.02 -4.24
CA LEU A 348 7.98 -3.12 -4.79
C LEU A 348 7.42 -2.16 -5.85
N GLY A 349 6.67 -2.70 -6.83
CA GLY A 349 6.11 -1.89 -7.91
C GLY A 349 5.10 -0.83 -7.44
N PRO A 350 4.00 -1.23 -6.78
CA PRO A 350 2.99 -0.28 -6.31
C PRO A 350 3.53 0.73 -5.29
N SER A 351 4.39 0.31 -4.35
CA SER A 351 4.98 1.24 -3.37
C SER A 351 5.85 2.31 -4.04
N LEU A 352 6.63 1.94 -5.07
CA LEU A 352 7.41 2.94 -5.82
C LEU A 352 6.50 3.82 -6.70
N ALA A 353 5.45 3.26 -7.28
CA ALA A 353 4.47 4.00 -8.09
C ALA A 353 3.75 5.11 -7.29
N LEU A 354 3.58 4.96 -5.97
CA LEU A 354 3.07 6.03 -5.12
C LEU A 354 3.95 7.28 -5.19
N PHE A 355 5.27 7.10 -5.17
CA PHE A 355 6.22 8.22 -5.24
C PHE A 355 6.30 8.82 -6.64
N ASP A 356 6.14 8.01 -7.71
CA ASP A 356 5.99 8.50 -9.07
C ASP A 356 4.79 9.44 -9.20
N ALA A 357 3.63 8.99 -8.71
CA ALA A 357 2.40 9.77 -8.74
C ALA A 357 2.49 11.02 -7.86
N ALA A 358 3.10 10.92 -6.68
CA ALA A 358 3.31 12.05 -5.77
C ALA A 358 4.19 13.13 -6.41
N ALA A 359 5.35 12.77 -6.95
CA ALA A 359 6.25 13.70 -7.61
C ALA A 359 5.59 14.37 -8.82
N ALA A 360 4.86 13.59 -9.63
CA ALA A 360 4.14 14.13 -10.78
C ALA A 360 3.03 15.11 -10.36
N ALA A 361 2.26 14.81 -9.30
CA ALA A 361 1.21 15.71 -8.81
C ALA A 361 1.76 17.01 -8.25
N LEU A 362 2.82 16.92 -7.43
CA LEU A 362 3.46 18.09 -6.82
C LEU A 362 4.14 19.01 -7.86
N THR A 363 4.66 18.45 -8.94
CA THR A 363 5.30 19.22 -10.01
C THR A 363 4.32 19.77 -11.05
N ALA A 364 3.08 19.29 -11.08
CA ALA A 364 2.04 19.72 -12.02
C ALA A 364 1.30 21.00 -11.60
N VAL A 365 1.61 21.58 -10.43
CA VAL A 365 0.97 22.78 -9.88
C VAL A 365 1.94 23.95 -9.79
N SER A 366 1.41 25.15 -9.62
CA SER A 366 2.25 26.34 -9.41
C SER A 366 2.73 26.46 -7.96
N ASP A 367 1.91 26.02 -7.01
CA ASP A 367 2.23 25.96 -5.59
C ASP A 367 1.95 24.54 -5.05
N PRO A 368 2.98 23.75 -4.74
CA PRO A 368 2.80 22.40 -4.24
C PRO A 368 2.32 22.31 -2.78
N GLN A 369 2.18 23.44 -2.09
CA GLN A 369 1.58 23.56 -0.76
C GLN A 369 0.07 23.90 -0.84
N ASP A 370 -0.45 24.23 -2.02
CA ASP A 370 -1.90 24.34 -2.25
C ASP A 370 -2.51 22.93 -2.38
N ARG A 371 -3.04 22.43 -1.27
CA ARG A 371 -3.63 21.10 -1.17
C ARG A 371 -4.76 20.87 -2.17
N GLN A 372 -5.58 21.89 -2.44
CA GLN A 372 -6.66 21.77 -3.40
C GLN A 372 -6.15 21.67 -4.84
N ALA A 373 -5.14 22.47 -5.18
CA ALA A 373 -4.49 22.39 -6.49
C ALA A 373 -3.82 21.01 -6.70
N VAL A 374 -3.11 20.50 -5.68
CA VAL A 374 -2.48 19.17 -5.73
C VAL A 374 -3.54 18.07 -5.90
N ALA A 375 -4.64 18.09 -5.15
CA ALA A 375 -5.73 17.12 -5.30
C ALA A 375 -6.35 17.17 -6.70
N GLN A 376 -6.53 18.36 -7.27
CA GLN A 376 -6.99 18.50 -8.65
C GLN A 376 -5.96 18.01 -9.67
N ALA A 377 -4.66 18.22 -9.42
CA ALA A 377 -3.60 17.70 -10.27
C ALA A 377 -3.62 16.17 -10.29
N ILE A 378 -3.78 15.49 -9.14
CA ILE A 378 -3.90 14.03 -9.07
C ILE A 378 -5.05 13.53 -9.97
N SER A 379 -6.20 14.19 -9.96
CA SER A 379 -7.36 13.78 -10.77
C SER A 379 -7.12 13.81 -12.29
N ARG A 380 -6.04 14.45 -12.73
CA ARG A 380 -5.68 14.62 -14.14
C ARG A 380 -4.35 13.98 -14.50
N LEU A 381 -3.72 13.28 -13.54
CA LEU A 381 -2.43 12.65 -13.76
C LEU A 381 -2.49 11.64 -14.89
N ASP A 382 -1.43 11.66 -15.67
CA ASP A 382 -1.09 10.69 -16.68
C ASP A 382 0.43 10.43 -16.54
N VAL A 383 0.80 9.39 -15.79
CA VAL A 383 2.17 9.17 -15.36
C VAL A 383 2.58 7.71 -15.55
N GLU A 384 3.80 7.49 -16.02
CA GLU A 384 4.40 6.17 -16.13
C GLU A 384 4.99 5.73 -14.79
N THR A 385 4.71 4.47 -14.42
CA THR A 385 5.11 3.87 -13.16
C THR A 385 5.52 2.40 -13.36
N PRO A 386 6.16 1.75 -12.39
CA PRO A 386 6.47 0.32 -12.48
C PRO A 386 5.25 -0.61 -12.62
N VAL A 387 4.05 -0.16 -12.28
CA VAL A 387 2.81 -0.93 -12.43
C VAL A 387 2.07 -0.62 -13.75
N GLY A 388 2.70 0.14 -14.62
CA GLY A 388 2.12 0.66 -15.86
C GLY A 388 1.74 2.13 -15.75
N ARG A 389 1.03 2.61 -16.76
CA ARG A 389 0.64 4.01 -16.87
C ARG A 389 -0.61 4.29 -16.03
N LEU A 390 -0.48 5.15 -15.05
CA LEU A 390 -1.61 5.60 -14.22
C LEU A 390 -2.26 6.84 -14.86
N ARG A 391 -3.53 6.70 -15.23
CA ARG A 391 -4.32 7.78 -15.84
C ARG A 391 -5.67 7.89 -15.13
N TRP A 392 -5.78 8.90 -14.25
CA TRP A 392 -7.02 9.18 -13.55
C TRP A 392 -8.08 9.68 -14.51
N GLY A 393 -8.89 9.66 -14.96
CA GLY A 393 -9.89 10.07 -15.95
C GLY A 393 -10.47 8.88 -16.71
N ASN A 394 -9.78 7.76 -16.75
CA ASN A 394 -10.17 6.56 -17.47
C ASN A 394 -10.53 5.39 -16.54
N GLY A 395 -10.54 5.60 -15.22
CA GLY A 395 -10.83 4.58 -14.23
C GLY A 395 -12.33 4.30 -14.05
N PRO A 396 -12.69 3.36 -13.19
CA PRO A 396 -14.10 3.02 -12.89
C PRO A 396 -14.89 4.19 -12.29
N ASN A 397 -14.18 5.13 -11.65
CA ASN A 397 -14.70 6.42 -11.20
C ASN A 397 -13.56 7.45 -11.16
N ALA A 398 -13.88 8.73 -10.88
CA ALA A 398 -12.89 9.80 -10.93
C ALA A 398 -11.79 9.74 -9.85
N ASN A 399 -11.98 8.95 -8.80
CA ASN A 399 -11.01 8.78 -7.72
C ASN A 399 -10.10 7.57 -7.91
N VAL A 400 -10.34 6.71 -8.90
CA VAL A 400 -9.72 5.39 -9.01
C VAL A 400 -9.09 5.18 -10.39
N VAL A 401 -7.90 4.61 -10.41
CA VAL A 401 -7.29 3.97 -11.59
C VAL A 401 -7.26 2.45 -11.35
N ALA A 402 -7.88 1.67 -12.22
CA ALA A 402 -7.74 0.22 -12.18
C ALA A 402 -6.40 -0.19 -12.81
N THR A 403 -5.61 -0.98 -12.08
CA THR A 403 -4.35 -1.57 -12.57
C THR A 403 -4.56 -3.04 -12.93
N PRO A 404 -3.77 -3.60 -13.87
CA PRO A 404 -3.97 -4.98 -14.30
C PRO A 404 -3.67 -6.00 -13.20
N ILE A 405 -4.35 -7.15 -13.28
CA ILE A 405 -3.99 -8.40 -12.63
C ILE A 405 -3.65 -9.42 -13.71
N LEU A 406 -2.54 -10.09 -13.54
CA LEU A 406 -2.10 -11.20 -14.36
C LEU A 406 -2.15 -12.51 -13.57
N GLY A 407 -2.06 -13.64 -14.25
CA GLY A 407 -2.02 -14.95 -13.61
C GLY A 407 -0.62 -15.55 -13.64
N GLY A 408 -0.19 -16.15 -12.54
CA GLY A 408 1.08 -16.83 -12.44
C GLY A 408 1.05 -18.07 -11.56
N GLN A 409 2.21 -18.71 -11.43
CA GLN A 409 2.37 -19.93 -10.65
C GLN A 409 3.75 -19.98 -9.98
N TRP A 410 3.77 -20.38 -8.72
CA TRP A 410 5.00 -20.68 -7.99
C TRP A 410 5.56 -22.02 -8.45
N ARG A 411 6.81 -22.04 -8.85
CA ARG A 411 7.53 -23.24 -9.32
C ARG A 411 8.87 -23.40 -8.64
N ALA A 412 9.32 -24.62 -8.55
CA ALA A 412 10.71 -24.87 -8.16
C ALA A 412 11.64 -24.18 -9.14
N SER A 413 12.58 -23.42 -8.62
CA SER A 413 13.58 -22.72 -9.41
C SER A 413 14.55 -23.69 -10.08
N ALA A 414 15.26 -23.23 -11.09
CA ALA A 414 16.33 -24.02 -11.72
C ALA A 414 17.43 -24.36 -10.71
N ALA A 415 18.11 -25.48 -10.94
CA ALA A 415 19.23 -25.88 -10.09
C ALA A 415 20.31 -24.79 -10.07
N GLY A 416 20.79 -24.42 -8.87
CA GLY A 416 21.77 -23.36 -8.67
C GLY A 416 21.17 -21.95 -8.54
N SER A 417 19.86 -21.79 -8.64
CA SER A 417 19.20 -20.51 -8.34
C SER A 417 19.38 -20.11 -6.88
N LYS A 418 19.47 -18.79 -6.62
CA LYS A 418 19.61 -18.23 -5.26
C LYS A 418 18.40 -18.54 -4.37
N PHE A 419 17.21 -18.58 -4.96
CA PHE A 419 15.94 -18.83 -4.26
C PHE A 419 15.34 -20.16 -4.70
N PRO A 420 14.66 -20.88 -3.79
CA PRO A 420 14.14 -22.21 -4.08
C PRO A 420 12.91 -22.20 -5.00
N LEU A 421 12.18 -21.10 -5.04
CA LEU A 421 10.95 -20.93 -5.82
C LEU A 421 11.03 -19.69 -6.71
N ASP A 422 10.47 -19.80 -7.91
CA ASP A 422 10.22 -18.68 -8.81
C ASP A 422 8.74 -18.51 -9.08
N PHE A 423 8.26 -17.27 -9.09
CA PHE A 423 6.92 -16.93 -9.56
C PHE A 423 6.94 -16.63 -11.04
N VAL A 424 6.32 -17.49 -11.84
CA VAL A 424 6.32 -17.38 -13.30
C VAL A 424 4.94 -16.99 -13.82
N LEU A 425 4.90 -16.04 -14.76
CA LEU A 425 3.65 -15.60 -15.38
C LEU A 425 3.13 -16.64 -16.37
N CYS A 426 1.84 -16.95 -16.28
CA CYS A 426 1.13 -17.95 -17.08
C CYS A 426 -0.02 -17.33 -17.90
N GLU A 427 -0.41 -16.09 -17.58
CA GLU A 427 -1.55 -15.40 -18.18
C GLU A 427 -1.31 -13.88 -18.15
N ASN A 428 -1.66 -13.15 -19.21
CA ASN A 428 -1.44 -11.71 -19.35
C ASN A 428 -2.59 -10.99 -20.13
N SER A 429 -3.80 -11.51 -20.09
CA SER A 429 -4.93 -10.94 -20.84
C SER A 429 -5.26 -9.49 -20.46
N SER A 430 -4.99 -9.10 -19.20
CA SER A 430 -5.19 -7.73 -18.73
C SER A 430 -4.10 -6.76 -19.21
N ASP A 431 -2.91 -7.27 -19.55
CA ASP A 431 -1.79 -6.47 -20.07
C ASP A 431 -0.88 -7.31 -21.00
N PRO A 432 -1.20 -7.36 -22.29
CA PRO A 432 -0.44 -8.15 -23.26
C PRO A 432 1.00 -7.70 -23.49
N MET A 433 1.41 -6.53 -22.99
CA MET A 433 2.80 -6.06 -23.05
C MET A 433 3.72 -6.84 -22.10
N VAL A 434 3.15 -7.44 -21.05
CA VAL A 434 3.91 -8.25 -20.09
C VAL A 434 4.10 -9.66 -20.63
N PRO A 435 5.34 -10.18 -20.73
CA PRO A 435 5.58 -11.49 -21.32
C PRO A 435 5.11 -12.64 -20.44
N VAL A 436 4.47 -13.63 -21.03
CA VAL A 436 4.12 -14.91 -20.39
C VAL A 436 5.29 -15.88 -20.55
N ALA A 437 5.70 -16.50 -19.44
CA ALA A 437 6.82 -17.43 -19.44
C ALA A 437 6.39 -18.87 -19.79
N THR A 438 5.18 -19.29 -19.39
CA THR A 438 4.73 -20.67 -19.51
C THR A 438 3.23 -20.78 -19.33
N ARG A 439 2.67 -22.01 -19.39
CA ARG A 439 1.26 -22.30 -19.07
C ARG A 439 1.10 -22.77 -17.64
N LEU A 440 -0.06 -22.51 -17.04
CA LEU A 440 -0.44 -23.09 -15.74
C LEU A 440 -0.38 -24.62 -15.79
N GLN A 441 0.19 -25.23 -14.77
CA GLN A 441 0.21 -26.66 -14.58
C GLN A 441 -0.69 -27.05 -13.39
N PRO A 442 -1.33 -28.22 -13.43
CA PRO A 442 -2.08 -28.70 -12.27
C PRO A 442 -1.14 -28.93 -11.08
N LEU A 443 -1.68 -28.75 -9.87
CA LEU A 443 -1.02 -29.18 -8.63
C LEU A 443 -0.76 -30.69 -8.69
N ARG A 444 0.40 -31.10 -8.18
CA ARG A 444 0.84 -32.51 -8.14
C ARG A 444 0.65 -33.07 -6.73
#